data_ceffd6407fd886d85ce2b87a77212e97
#
_entry.id   ceffd6407fd886d85ce2b87a77212e97
#
_cell.length_a   1.000
_cell.length_b   1.000
_cell.length_c   1.000
_cell.angle_alpha   90.00
_cell.angle_beta   90.00
_cell.angle_gamma   90.00
#
_symmetry.space_group_name_H-M   'P 1'
#
loop_
_entity.id
_entity.type
_entity.pdbx_description
1 polymer ?
#
loop_
_entity_poly.entity_id
_entity_poly.type
_entity_poly.pdbx_seq_one_letter_code
_entity_poly.pdbx_strand_id
1 'polypeptide(L)'
;MAVQNILMLDLKKIIKHIRDLIKRNLDVPLPDKVIEVAIEPELDILFIKFDKPEGTETGEPLEPNVHVFTDGKKITAIEIHNFENFHLLIR
;
A
#
# COMPACT_ATOMS: atom_id res chain seq x y z
N MET A 1 -19.29 -13.05 3.62
CA MET A 1 -18.22 -13.67 4.40
C MET A 1 -17.40 -12.65 5.11
N ALA A 2 -16.99 -12.96 6.31
CA ALA A 2 -16.26 -12.04 7.17
C ALA A 2 -14.93 -11.55 6.58
N VAL A 3 -14.35 -12.28 5.63
CA VAL A 3 -13.06 -11.94 5.05
C VAL A 3 -13.07 -10.56 4.40
N GLN A 4 -14.11 -10.26 3.61
CA GLN A 4 -14.21 -8.97 2.94
C GLN A 4 -14.39 -7.83 3.95
N ASN A 5 -15.20 -8.06 4.98
CA ASN A 5 -15.41 -7.05 6.01
C ASN A 5 -14.15 -6.80 6.83
N ILE A 6 -13.42 -7.87 7.13
CA ILE A 6 -12.15 -7.75 7.85
C ILE A 6 -11.16 -6.93 7.02
N LEU A 7 -11.08 -7.21 5.72
CA LEU A 7 -10.19 -6.48 4.83
C LEU A 7 -10.55 -5.00 4.76
N MET A 8 -11.84 -4.66 4.68
CA MET A 8 -12.29 -3.28 4.64
C MET A 8 -11.96 -2.52 5.92
N LEU A 9 -12.09 -3.19 7.07
CA LEU A 9 -11.73 -2.57 8.35
C LEU A 9 -10.23 -2.35 8.47
N ASP A 10 -9.46 -3.35 8.03
CA ASP A 10 -8.01 -3.28 8.13
C ASP A 10 -7.40 -2.33 7.12
N LEU A 11 -8.07 -2.11 5.98
CA LEU A 11 -7.56 -1.25 4.93
C LEU A 11 -7.30 0.16 5.43
N LYS A 12 -8.18 0.72 6.24
CA LYS A 12 -7.98 2.06 6.79
C LYS A 12 -6.75 2.12 7.68
N LYS A 13 -6.54 1.08 8.49
CA LYS A 13 -5.36 1.00 9.35
C LYS A 13 -4.09 0.83 8.54
N ILE A 14 -4.15 0.02 7.50
CA ILE A 14 -3.02 -0.20 6.60
C ILE A 14 -2.62 1.12 5.94
N ILE A 15 -3.59 1.83 5.39
CA ILE A 15 -3.34 3.09 4.69
C ILE A 15 -2.75 4.12 5.66
N LYS A 16 -3.29 4.19 6.88
CA LYS A 16 -2.76 5.11 7.89
C LYS A 16 -1.31 4.78 8.24
N HIS A 17 -1.01 3.50 8.42
CA HIS A 17 0.35 3.07 8.72
C HIS A 17 1.30 3.44 7.58
N ILE A 18 0.90 3.17 6.34
CA ILE A 18 1.70 3.48 5.17
C ILE A 18 1.89 4.99 5.01
N ARG A 19 0.85 5.76 5.25
CA ARG A 19 0.92 7.22 5.17
C ARG A 19 1.95 7.77 6.16
N ASP A 20 1.98 7.22 7.37
CA ASP A 20 2.96 7.63 8.37
C ASP A 20 4.38 7.24 7.95
N LEU A 21 4.55 6.05 7.37
CA LEU A 21 5.84 5.61 6.85
C LEU A 21 6.33 6.53 5.74
N ILE A 22 5.45 6.90 4.82
CA ILE A 22 5.81 7.76 3.69
C ILE A 22 6.22 9.13 4.19
N LYS A 23 5.47 9.70 5.13
CA LYS A 23 5.81 11.00 5.69
C LYS A 23 7.20 11.01 6.32
N ARG A 24 7.61 9.91 6.94
CA ARG A 24 8.90 9.84 7.62
C ARG A 24 10.06 9.55 6.68
N ASN A 25 9.79 8.92 5.54
CA ASN A 25 10.85 8.38 4.70
C ASN A 25 10.91 8.97 3.29
N LEU A 26 9.82 9.54 2.80
CA LEU A 26 9.75 10.04 1.43
C LEU A 26 9.15 11.44 1.41
N ASP A 27 9.60 12.22 0.43
CA ASP A 27 9.11 13.58 0.24
C ASP A 27 8.15 13.65 -0.96
N VAL A 28 7.27 12.66 -1.06
CA VAL A 28 6.32 12.55 -2.16
C VAL A 28 4.94 12.35 -1.57
N PRO A 29 3.93 13.10 -2.03
CA PRO A 29 2.59 12.98 -1.45
C PRO A 29 1.92 11.66 -1.78
N LEU A 30 1.11 11.18 -0.83
CA LEU A 30 0.23 10.03 -1.02
C LEU A 30 -1.15 10.56 -1.33
N PRO A 31 -1.75 10.21 -2.48
CA PRO A 31 -3.11 10.63 -2.79
C PRO A 31 -4.12 10.14 -1.77
N ASP A 32 -5.21 10.90 -1.62
CA ASP A 32 -6.25 10.55 -0.65
C ASP A 32 -7.15 9.42 -1.11
N LYS A 33 -7.27 9.22 -2.40
CA LYS A 33 -8.19 8.23 -2.95
C LYS A 33 -7.47 6.94 -3.33
N VAL A 34 -8.14 5.82 -3.06
CA VAL A 34 -7.72 4.51 -3.53
C VAL A 34 -8.58 4.18 -4.74
N ILE A 35 -7.95 3.87 -5.87
CA ILE A 35 -8.70 3.55 -7.08
C ILE A 35 -8.78 2.05 -7.37
N GLU A 36 -7.93 1.26 -6.73
CA GLU A 36 -7.97 -0.18 -6.91
C GLU A 36 -7.32 -0.88 -5.72
N VAL A 37 -7.94 -1.98 -5.29
CA VAL A 37 -7.35 -2.88 -4.29
C VAL A 37 -7.42 -4.29 -4.86
N ALA A 38 -6.30 -4.98 -4.86
CA ALA A 38 -6.25 -6.35 -5.36
C ALA A 38 -5.45 -7.21 -4.41
N ILE A 39 -5.86 -8.46 -4.27
CA ILE A 39 -5.15 -9.44 -3.46
C ILE A 39 -4.72 -10.57 -4.36
N GLU A 40 -3.46 -10.97 -4.25
CA GLU A 40 -2.94 -12.16 -4.89
C GLU A 40 -2.77 -13.22 -3.79
N PRO A 41 -3.74 -14.13 -3.63
CA PRO A 41 -3.71 -15.06 -2.49
C PRO A 41 -2.53 -16.01 -2.49
N GLU A 42 -2.12 -16.46 -3.67
CA GLU A 42 -1.03 -17.43 -3.78
C GLU A 42 0.31 -16.85 -3.33
N LEU A 43 0.50 -15.56 -3.56
CA LEU A 43 1.73 -14.86 -3.21
C LEU A 43 1.62 -14.07 -1.91
N ASP A 44 0.42 -14.03 -1.34
CA ASP A 44 0.12 -13.28 -0.13
C ASP A 44 0.52 -11.82 -0.27
N ILE A 45 0.10 -11.20 -1.38
CA ILE A 45 0.40 -9.81 -1.69
C ILE A 45 -0.90 -9.01 -1.75
N LEU A 46 -0.91 -7.88 -1.06
CA LEU A 46 -1.97 -6.88 -1.19
C LEU A 46 -1.44 -5.74 -2.03
N PHE A 47 -2.17 -5.38 -3.08
CA PHE A 47 -1.83 -4.29 -3.97
C PHE A 47 -2.86 -3.17 -3.82
N ILE A 48 -2.40 -1.95 -3.58
CA ILE A 48 -3.26 -0.77 -3.46
C ILE A 48 -2.79 0.27 -4.47
N LYS A 49 -3.70 0.65 -5.37
CA LYS A 49 -3.39 1.66 -6.38
C LYS A 49 -4.08 2.96 -6.02
N PHE A 50 -3.32 4.05 -6.05
CA PHE A 50 -3.82 5.39 -5.69
C PHE A 50 -4.04 6.27 -6.89
N ASP A 51 -3.19 6.15 -7.92
CA ASP A 51 -3.30 7.00 -9.11
C ASP A 51 -2.53 6.38 -10.26
N LYS A 52 -2.76 6.88 -11.45
CA LYS A 52 -1.99 6.46 -12.62
C LYS A 52 -0.67 7.21 -12.64
N PRO A 53 0.43 6.55 -13.03
CA PRO A 53 1.71 7.27 -13.14
C PRO A 53 1.68 8.25 -14.31
N GLU A 54 2.32 9.39 -14.11
CA GLU A 54 2.45 10.43 -15.16
C GLU A 54 3.79 10.38 -15.87
N GLY A 55 4.50 9.28 -15.75
CA GLY A 55 5.78 9.09 -16.37
C GLY A 55 6.33 7.75 -15.93
N THR A 56 7.65 7.65 -15.85
CA THR A 56 8.29 6.43 -15.41
C THR A 56 7.98 6.16 -13.94
N GLU A 57 7.44 4.97 -13.67
CA GLU A 57 7.14 4.53 -12.33
C GLU A 57 8.30 3.72 -11.78
N THR A 58 8.75 4.03 -10.59
CA THR A 58 9.82 3.30 -9.92
C THR A 58 9.34 2.73 -8.61
N GLY A 59 9.84 1.56 -8.25
CA GLY A 59 9.51 0.91 -6.98
C GLY A 59 10.63 1.07 -5.97
N GLU A 60 10.26 1.22 -4.70
CA GLU A 60 11.20 1.43 -3.61
C GLU A 60 10.73 0.71 -2.35
N PRO A 61 11.58 -0.10 -1.72
CA PRO A 61 11.19 -0.75 -0.46
C PRO A 61 11.28 0.24 0.70
N LEU A 62 10.19 0.35 1.47
CA LEU A 62 10.20 1.16 2.71
C LEU A 62 10.45 0.28 3.92
N GLU A 63 9.88 -0.92 3.90
CA GLU A 63 10.07 -1.94 4.91
C GLU A 63 10.25 -3.26 4.18
N PRO A 64 10.71 -4.32 4.84
CA PRO A 64 10.88 -5.60 4.14
C PRO A 64 9.65 -6.09 3.40
N ASN A 65 8.46 -5.74 3.92
CA ASN A 65 7.20 -6.21 3.34
C ASN A 65 6.44 -5.12 2.57
N VAL A 66 6.96 -3.90 2.50
CA VAL A 66 6.24 -2.78 1.90
C VAL A 66 7.06 -2.17 0.78
N HIS A 67 6.53 -2.24 -0.45
CA HIS A 67 7.10 -1.60 -1.63
C HIS A 67 6.20 -0.47 -2.07
N VAL A 68 6.79 0.68 -2.34
CA VAL A 68 6.07 1.88 -2.76
C VAL A 68 6.48 2.21 -4.18
N PHE A 69 5.48 2.54 -5.01
CA PHE A 69 5.71 2.94 -6.39
C PHE A 69 5.40 4.42 -6.54
N THR A 70 6.26 5.11 -7.27
CA THR A 70 6.12 6.56 -7.47
C THR A 70 6.52 6.93 -8.90
N ASP A 71 5.89 7.98 -9.42
CA ASP A 71 6.28 8.57 -10.70
C ASP A 71 7.17 9.81 -10.51
N GLY A 72 7.63 10.06 -9.28
CA GLY A 72 8.45 11.22 -8.95
C GLY A 72 7.65 12.41 -8.44
N LYS A 73 6.35 12.44 -8.72
CA LYS A 73 5.48 13.53 -8.27
C LYS A 73 4.55 13.11 -7.14
N LYS A 74 4.16 11.84 -7.13
CA LYS A 74 3.24 11.30 -6.14
C LYS A 74 3.46 9.80 -6.01
N ILE A 75 2.91 9.24 -4.94
CA ILE A 75 2.85 7.80 -4.79
C ILE A 75 1.72 7.29 -5.67
N THR A 76 2.00 6.30 -6.50
CA THR A 76 1.02 5.74 -7.42
C THR A 76 0.43 4.43 -6.92
N ALA A 77 1.22 3.63 -6.21
CA ALA A 77 0.76 2.32 -5.73
C ALA A 77 1.62 1.85 -4.58
N ILE A 78 1.11 0.85 -3.87
CA ILE A 78 1.82 0.19 -2.78
C ILE A 78 1.58 -1.30 -2.90
N GLU A 79 2.64 -2.10 -2.72
CA GLU A 79 2.54 -3.55 -2.59
C GLU A 79 2.93 -3.95 -1.19
N ILE A 80 2.10 -4.74 -0.54
CA ILE A 80 2.40 -5.28 0.78
C ILE A 80 2.54 -6.78 0.64
N HIS A 81 3.75 -7.26 0.86
CA HIS A 81 4.09 -8.68 0.79
C HIS A 81 3.93 -9.30 2.16
N ASN A 82 3.66 -10.60 2.20
CA ASN A 82 3.44 -11.33 3.44
C ASN A 82 2.33 -10.66 4.25
N PHE A 83 1.24 -10.38 3.57
CA PHE A 83 0.16 -9.54 4.09
C PHE A 83 -0.46 -10.07 5.37
N GLU A 84 -0.60 -11.39 5.50
CA GLU A 84 -1.19 -11.95 6.71
C GLU A 84 -0.43 -11.55 7.96
N ASN A 85 0.90 -11.63 7.92
CA ASN A 85 1.71 -11.21 9.05
C ASN A 85 1.71 -9.70 9.23
N PHE A 86 1.77 -8.98 8.11
CA PHE A 86 1.78 -7.53 8.16
C PHE A 86 0.55 -6.98 8.85
N HIS A 87 -0.61 -7.49 8.49
CA HIS A 87 -1.86 -6.99 9.05
C HIS A 87 -1.99 -7.32 10.54
N LEU A 88 -1.36 -8.37 11.01
CA LEU A 88 -1.30 -8.68 12.43
C LEU A 88 -0.40 -7.70 13.20
N LEU A 89 0.66 -7.23 12.56
CA LEU A 89 1.61 -6.32 13.20
C LEU A 89 1.06 -4.92 13.42
N ILE A 90 0.15 -4.48 12.57
CA ILE A 90 -0.39 -3.11 12.63
C ILE A 90 -1.73 -3.00 13.35
N ARG A 91 -2.18 -4.07 13.96
CA ARG A 91 -3.47 -4.08 14.67
C ARG A 91 -3.48 -3.18 15.88
#